data_a0210cf218c5495baa73bef7cac1ffc9
#
_entry.id   a0210cf218c5495baa73bef7cac1ffc9
#
_cell.length_a   1.000
_cell.length_b   1.000
_cell.length_c   1.000
_cell.angle_alpha   90.00
_cell.angle_beta   90.00
_cell.angle_gamma   90.00
#
_symmetry.space_group_name_H-M   'P 1'
#
loop_
_entity.id
_entity.type
_entity.pdbx_description
1 polymer ?
#
loop_
_entity_poly.entity_id
_entity_poly.type
_entity_poly.pdbx_seq_one_letter_code
_entity_poly.pdbx_strand_id
1 'polypeptide(L)'
;MKTIFNSLLVLAAIAFSAFAFTACEDEPDKYEISGGNPVIRYIRPLGLESGDSILTGAYMDNRICIVGENLRSITKMLFNDQEAQLIPSLITDHTLIVTVPGTVPGEVFNKIFMINNNNDTTTYDFKVLVPGPTIISMNNEWAPAGDVQTIYGSYFIDD
;
A
#
# COMPACT_ATOMS: atom_id res chain seq x y z
N MET A 1 -44.73 -2.14 52.21
CA MET A 1 -43.92 -1.10 51.53
C MET A 1 -42.50 -1.55 51.17
N LYS A 2 -41.76 -2.20 52.03
CA LYS A 2 -40.37 -2.68 51.72
C LYS A 2 -40.26 -3.70 50.57
N THR A 3 -41.23 -4.59 50.44
CA THR A 3 -41.25 -5.61 49.37
C THR A 3 -41.48 -5.04 47.98
N ILE A 4 -42.34 -4.01 47.85
CA ILE A 4 -42.63 -3.32 46.57
C ILE A 4 -41.43 -2.51 46.14
N PHE A 5 -40.72 -1.87 47.06
CA PHE A 5 -39.52 -1.08 46.78
C PHE A 5 -38.36 -1.97 46.31
N ASN A 6 -38.16 -3.14 46.90
CA ASN A 6 -37.13 -4.11 46.45
C ASN A 6 -37.46 -4.70 45.07
N SER A 7 -38.75 -4.97 44.79
CA SER A 7 -39.14 -5.46 43.47
C SER A 7 -38.93 -4.40 42.38
N LEU A 8 -39.17 -3.15 42.68
CA LEU A 8 -38.94 -2.02 41.72
C LEU A 8 -37.47 -1.81 41.45
N LEU A 9 -36.60 -2.00 42.46
CA LEU A 9 -35.16 -1.86 42.33
C LEU A 9 -34.53 -2.99 41.50
N VAL A 10 -35.03 -4.24 41.62
CA VAL A 10 -34.62 -5.37 40.81
C VAL A 10 -35.05 -5.20 39.35
N LEU A 11 -36.27 -4.67 39.10
CA LEU A 11 -36.75 -4.38 37.75
C LEU A 11 -35.93 -3.27 37.07
N ALA A 12 -35.54 -2.24 37.81
CA ALA A 12 -34.67 -1.16 37.29
C ALA A 12 -33.25 -1.66 36.98
N ALA A 13 -32.69 -2.55 37.79
CA ALA A 13 -31.38 -3.14 37.56
C ALA A 13 -31.36 -4.06 36.30
N ILE A 14 -32.45 -4.81 36.08
CA ILE A 14 -32.58 -5.67 34.87
C ILE A 14 -32.76 -4.81 33.61
N ALA A 15 -33.53 -3.70 33.69
CA ALA A 15 -33.65 -2.80 32.56
C ALA A 15 -32.34 -2.08 32.22
N PHE A 16 -31.52 -1.74 33.21
CA PHE A 16 -30.22 -1.08 32.98
C PHE A 16 -29.19 -2.03 32.39
N SER A 17 -29.24 -3.34 32.74
CA SER A 17 -28.34 -4.33 32.15
C SER A 17 -28.66 -4.65 30.68
N ALA A 18 -29.92 -4.50 30.25
CA ALA A 18 -30.29 -4.73 28.85
C ALA A 18 -29.74 -3.67 27.88
N PHE A 19 -29.43 -2.47 28.34
CA PHE A 19 -28.83 -1.39 27.54
C PHE A 19 -27.31 -1.48 27.42
N ALA A 20 -26.63 -2.34 28.22
CA ALA A 20 -25.17 -2.44 28.21
C ALA A 20 -24.63 -3.39 27.11
N PHE A 21 -25.49 -4.14 26.42
CA PHE A 21 -25.07 -5.12 25.40
C PHE A 21 -25.16 -4.63 23.96
N THR A 22 -25.57 -3.39 23.70
CA THR A 22 -25.65 -2.86 22.34
C THR A 22 -24.44 -2.04 21.91
N ALA A 23 -23.36 -2.03 22.71
CA ALA A 23 -22.16 -1.29 22.40
C ALA A 23 -21.03 -2.24 21.98
N CYS A 24 -21.11 -2.81 20.81
CA CYS A 24 -20.01 -3.32 19.96
C CYS A 24 -20.61 -4.15 18.83
N GLU A 25 -21.28 -3.49 17.93
CA GLU A 25 -21.57 -4.04 16.62
C GLU A 25 -20.88 -3.18 15.56
N ASP A 26 -19.56 -3.01 15.73
CA ASP A 26 -18.72 -2.69 14.61
C ASP A 26 -18.54 -4.00 13.82
N GLU A 27 -19.53 -4.31 12.98
CA GLU A 27 -19.27 -5.28 11.91
C GLU A 27 -18.06 -4.74 11.13
N PRO A 28 -16.99 -5.55 10.92
CA PRO A 28 -15.91 -5.12 10.09
C PRO A 28 -16.48 -4.72 8.73
N ASP A 29 -16.13 -3.52 8.25
CA ASP A 29 -16.59 -3.00 6.97
C ASP A 29 -16.50 -4.09 5.91
N LYS A 30 -17.64 -4.50 5.36
CA LYS A 30 -17.67 -5.46 4.28
C LYS A 30 -16.77 -4.93 3.16
N TYR A 31 -15.91 -5.79 2.64
CA TYR A 31 -15.11 -5.45 1.47
C TYR A 31 -16.07 -5.23 0.28
N GLU A 32 -16.48 -3.99 0.10
CA GLU A 32 -17.28 -3.56 -1.04
C GLU A 32 -16.34 -2.90 -2.06
N ILE A 33 -16.46 -3.33 -3.31
CA ILE A 33 -15.71 -2.70 -4.40
C ILE A 33 -16.39 -1.36 -4.69
N SER A 34 -15.65 -0.26 -4.52
CA SER A 34 -16.14 1.06 -4.89
C SER A 34 -16.37 1.15 -6.40
N GLY A 35 -17.47 1.80 -6.80
CA GLY A 35 -17.88 1.88 -8.21
C GLY A 35 -17.27 3.07 -8.98
N GLY A 36 -16.40 3.87 -8.36
CA GLY A 36 -15.80 5.06 -8.95
C GLY A 36 -14.40 4.83 -9.53
N ASN A 37 -13.93 5.80 -10.34
CA ASN A 37 -12.55 5.80 -10.79
C ASN A 37 -11.61 6.11 -9.62
N PRO A 38 -10.50 5.39 -9.48
CA PRO A 38 -9.53 5.66 -8.43
C PRO A 38 -8.85 7.01 -8.64
N VAL A 39 -8.71 7.77 -7.55
CA VAL A 39 -8.04 9.07 -7.54
C VAL A 39 -7.00 9.07 -6.43
N ILE A 40 -5.74 9.32 -6.77
CA ILE A 40 -4.68 9.54 -5.80
C ILE A 40 -4.64 11.02 -5.43
N ARG A 41 -4.72 11.33 -4.14
CA ARG A 41 -4.52 12.67 -3.61
C ARG A 41 -3.05 12.94 -3.33
N TYR A 42 -2.40 12.01 -2.63
CA TYR A 42 -0.97 12.04 -2.35
C TYR A 42 -0.44 10.66 -1.99
N ILE A 43 0.87 10.52 -2.00
CA ILE A 43 1.59 9.32 -1.59
C ILE A 43 2.53 9.68 -0.44
N ARG A 44 2.65 8.82 0.55
CA ARG A 44 3.49 9.05 1.73
C ARG A 44 4.25 7.78 2.14
N PRO A 45 5.35 7.92 2.93
CA PRO A 45 6.00 6.78 3.56
C PRO A 45 5.10 6.15 4.62
N LEU A 46 5.39 4.91 5.02
CA LEU A 46 4.63 4.18 6.06
C LEU A 46 5.01 4.57 7.49
N GLY A 47 6.16 5.18 7.72
CA GLY A 47 6.62 5.53 9.07
C GLY A 47 5.78 6.63 9.72
N LEU A 48 5.52 6.49 11.03
CA LEU A 48 4.82 7.52 11.82
C LEU A 48 5.60 8.86 11.85
N GLU A 49 6.92 8.79 11.89
CA GLU A 49 7.80 9.97 11.95
C GLU A 49 7.84 10.78 10.64
N SER A 50 7.42 10.15 9.53
CA SER A 50 7.40 10.76 8.20
C SER A 50 5.99 10.90 7.61
N GLY A 51 4.96 10.81 8.46
CA GLY A 51 3.55 10.87 8.06
C GLY A 51 3.15 12.12 7.30
N ASP A 52 3.83 13.24 7.54
CA ASP A 52 3.58 14.54 6.87
C ASP A 52 4.38 14.70 5.57
N SER A 53 5.22 13.72 5.21
CA SER A 53 6.03 13.79 4.00
C SER A 53 5.24 13.31 2.79
N ILE A 54 5.24 14.11 1.72
CA ILE A 54 4.66 13.74 0.43
C ILE A 54 5.77 13.19 -0.46
N LEU A 55 5.54 12.00 -1.04
CA LEU A 55 6.44 11.37 -1.97
C LEU A 55 6.04 11.66 -3.42
N THR A 56 7.00 12.15 -4.20
CA THR A 56 6.90 12.26 -5.67
C THR A 56 7.59 11.11 -6.40
N GLY A 57 8.27 10.25 -5.64
CA GLY A 57 8.95 9.04 -6.10
C GLY A 57 9.42 8.19 -4.93
N ALA A 58 9.72 6.93 -5.19
CA ALA A 58 10.29 6.00 -4.21
C ALA A 58 11.22 5.00 -4.89
N TYR A 59 12.15 4.46 -4.11
CA TYR A 59 13.01 3.39 -4.57
C TYR A 59 12.23 2.10 -4.76
N MET A 60 12.70 1.28 -5.67
CA MET A 60 12.25 -0.10 -5.86
C MET A 60 12.27 -0.84 -4.52
N ASP A 61 11.37 -1.80 -4.34
CA ASP A 61 11.15 -2.57 -3.11
C ASP A 61 10.66 -1.76 -1.89
N ASN A 62 10.56 -0.45 -1.98
CA ASN A 62 10.01 0.37 -0.91
C ASN A 62 8.48 0.20 -0.81
N ARG A 63 8.01 0.07 0.41
CA ARG A 63 6.58 0.06 0.70
C ARG A 63 6.08 1.49 0.94
N ILE A 64 5.04 1.87 0.21
CA ILE A 64 4.42 3.21 0.26
C ILE A 64 2.96 3.13 0.62
N CYS A 65 2.42 4.23 1.14
CA CYS A 65 1.00 4.40 1.40
C CYS A 65 0.42 5.44 0.43
N ILE A 66 -0.50 5.00 -0.40
CA ILE A 66 -1.27 5.83 -1.31
C ILE A 66 -2.53 6.27 -0.59
N VAL A 67 -2.83 7.56 -0.60
CA VAL A 67 -4.03 8.15 -0.02
C VAL A 67 -4.86 8.77 -1.14
N GLY A 68 -6.15 8.44 -1.15
CA GLY A 68 -7.00 8.85 -2.25
C GLY A 68 -8.48 8.52 -2.05
N GLU A 69 -9.18 8.27 -3.12
CA GLU A 69 -10.59 7.88 -3.15
C GLU A 69 -10.81 6.74 -4.15
N ASN A 70 -11.81 5.91 -3.88
CA ASN A 70 -12.19 4.76 -4.70
C ASN A 70 -11.03 3.76 -4.94
N LEU A 71 -10.08 3.66 -4.01
CA LEU A 71 -8.89 2.81 -4.19
C LEU A 71 -9.24 1.32 -4.15
N ARG A 72 -10.36 0.93 -3.55
CA ARG A 72 -10.88 -0.45 -3.61
C ARG A 72 -11.31 -0.88 -5.01
N SER A 73 -11.56 0.05 -5.91
CA SER A 73 -11.92 -0.27 -7.30
C SER A 73 -10.74 -0.76 -8.13
N ILE A 74 -9.49 -0.58 -7.64
CA ILE A 74 -8.29 -0.93 -8.36
C ILE A 74 -8.13 -2.45 -8.39
N THR A 75 -8.11 -3.02 -9.59
CA THR A 75 -7.86 -4.44 -9.84
C THR A 75 -6.42 -4.71 -10.24
N LYS A 76 -5.76 -3.71 -10.87
CA LYS A 76 -4.38 -3.81 -11.32
C LYS A 76 -3.69 -2.46 -11.18
N MET A 77 -2.44 -2.47 -10.75
CA MET A 77 -1.60 -1.29 -10.62
C MET A 77 -0.22 -1.54 -11.22
N LEU A 78 0.24 -0.60 -12.04
CA LEU A 78 1.59 -0.65 -12.60
C LEU A 78 2.36 0.60 -12.21
N PHE A 79 3.64 0.41 -11.91
CA PHE A 79 4.63 1.47 -11.79
C PHE A 79 5.48 1.44 -13.06
N ASN A 80 5.32 2.45 -13.92
CA ASN A 80 5.79 2.41 -15.30
C ASN A 80 5.15 1.21 -16.03
N ASP A 81 5.95 0.23 -16.44
CA ASP A 81 5.54 -1.03 -17.09
C ASP A 81 5.50 -2.23 -16.12
N GLN A 82 5.91 -2.04 -14.85
CA GLN A 82 6.01 -3.13 -13.87
C GLN A 82 4.76 -3.24 -12.99
N GLU A 83 4.18 -4.44 -12.93
CA GLU A 83 2.97 -4.68 -12.14
C GLU A 83 3.30 -4.83 -10.65
N ALA A 84 2.58 -4.09 -9.81
CA ALA A 84 2.66 -4.20 -8.36
C ALA A 84 1.69 -5.24 -7.83
N GLN A 85 2.13 -6.00 -6.82
CA GLN A 85 1.27 -6.95 -6.14
C GLN A 85 0.30 -6.24 -5.20
N LEU A 86 -0.99 -6.33 -5.48
CA LEU A 86 -2.06 -5.82 -4.64
C LEU A 86 -2.45 -6.86 -3.58
N ILE A 87 -2.49 -6.45 -2.31
CA ILE A 87 -2.90 -7.28 -1.19
C ILE A 87 -4.23 -6.75 -0.67
N PRO A 88 -5.37 -7.47 -0.83
CA PRO A 88 -6.70 -6.95 -0.51
C PRO A 88 -6.86 -6.44 0.93
N SER A 89 -6.21 -7.07 1.90
CA SER A 89 -6.25 -6.64 3.30
C SER A 89 -5.53 -5.31 3.58
N LEU A 90 -4.72 -4.82 2.63
CA LEU A 90 -4.01 -3.55 2.70
C LEU A 90 -4.65 -2.45 1.85
N ILE A 91 -5.88 -2.69 1.37
CA ILE A 91 -6.63 -1.77 0.53
C ILE A 91 -7.92 -1.39 1.23
N THR A 92 -8.07 -0.10 1.49
CA THR A 92 -9.34 0.53 1.87
C THR A 92 -9.81 1.45 0.74
N ASP A 93 -10.96 2.06 0.88
CA ASP A 93 -11.43 3.02 -0.12
C ASP A 93 -10.55 4.28 -0.19
N HIS A 94 -9.93 4.65 0.93
CA HIS A 94 -9.14 5.88 1.07
C HIS A 94 -7.64 5.65 1.19
N THR A 95 -7.19 4.44 1.46
CA THR A 95 -5.76 4.12 1.63
C THR A 95 -5.42 2.79 0.98
N LEU A 96 -4.27 2.75 0.32
CA LEU A 96 -3.71 1.55 -0.27
C LEU A 96 -2.22 1.47 0.05
N ILE A 97 -1.81 0.38 0.67
CA ILE A 97 -0.40 0.10 0.96
C ILE A 97 0.11 -0.88 -0.09
N VAL A 98 1.15 -0.48 -0.80
CA VAL A 98 1.75 -1.26 -1.88
C VAL A 98 3.26 -1.18 -1.85
N THR A 99 3.92 -2.23 -2.32
CA THR A 99 5.36 -2.23 -2.55
C THR A 99 5.65 -1.84 -4.00
N VAL A 100 6.54 -0.88 -4.19
CA VAL A 100 7.06 -0.53 -5.53
C VAL A 100 7.77 -1.77 -6.09
N PRO A 101 7.47 -2.18 -7.33
CA PRO A 101 8.11 -3.36 -7.90
C PRO A 101 9.64 -3.32 -7.84
N GLY A 102 10.26 -4.46 -7.52
CA GLY A 102 11.72 -4.63 -7.45
C GLY A 102 12.37 -4.93 -8.80
N THR A 103 11.60 -4.98 -9.87
CA THR A 103 12.11 -5.17 -11.24
C THR A 103 12.36 -3.81 -11.89
N VAL A 104 13.54 -3.69 -12.52
CA VAL A 104 13.88 -2.47 -13.28
C VAL A 104 12.88 -2.29 -14.42
N PRO A 105 12.24 -1.10 -14.54
CA PRO A 105 11.32 -0.83 -15.63
C PRO A 105 12.02 -0.93 -16.99
N GLY A 106 11.40 -1.63 -17.95
CA GLY A 106 11.84 -1.63 -19.34
C GLY A 106 11.48 -0.35 -20.08
N GLU A 107 10.36 0.27 -19.69
CA GLU A 107 9.91 1.57 -20.19
C GLU A 107 9.62 2.52 -19.03
N VAL A 108 10.14 3.74 -19.08
CA VAL A 108 10.05 4.74 -18.00
C VAL A 108 9.08 5.85 -18.38
N PHE A 109 7.87 5.80 -17.84
CA PHE A 109 6.83 6.82 -18.04
C PHE A 109 6.78 7.83 -16.88
N ASN A 110 7.41 7.53 -15.75
CA ASN A 110 7.29 8.26 -14.49
C ASN A 110 5.83 8.38 -14.02
N LYS A 111 5.07 7.29 -14.16
CA LYS A 111 3.65 7.23 -13.82
C LYS A 111 3.28 5.92 -13.11
N ILE A 112 2.28 6.05 -12.24
CA ILE A 112 1.48 4.93 -11.77
C ILE A 112 0.25 4.84 -12.66
N PHE A 113 -0.04 3.64 -13.17
CA PHE A 113 -1.26 3.31 -13.89
C PHE A 113 -2.16 2.49 -12.98
N MET A 114 -3.39 2.90 -12.81
CA MET A 114 -4.40 2.21 -12.03
C MET A 114 -5.53 1.78 -12.93
N ILE A 115 -5.81 0.50 -12.95
CA ILE A 115 -6.88 -0.10 -13.74
C ILE A 115 -7.96 -0.55 -12.77
N ASN A 116 -9.18 -0.06 -12.97
CA ASN A 116 -10.32 -0.40 -12.12
C ASN A 116 -11.07 -1.65 -12.64
N ASN A 117 -12.12 -2.03 -11.92
CA ASN A 117 -12.98 -3.16 -12.27
C ASN A 117 -13.76 -2.98 -13.59
N ASN A 118 -13.87 -1.75 -14.10
CA ASN A 118 -14.49 -1.45 -15.41
C ASN A 118 -13.47 -1.42 -16.56
N ASN A 119 -12.19 -1.73 -16.29
CA ASN A 119 -11.04 -1.58 -17.19
C ASN A 119 -10.71 -0.13 -17.57
N ASP A 120 -11.23 0.86 -16.83
CA ASP A 120 -10.79 2.23 -17.01
C ASP A 120 -9.41 2.42 -16.39
N THR A 121 -8.55 3.16 -17.08
CA THR A 121 -7.18 3.45 -16.62
C THR A 121 -7.07 4.89 -16.17
N THR A 122 -6.63 5.09 -14.95
CA THR A 122 -6.24 6.40 -14.41
C THR A 122 -4.75 6.44 -14.14
N THR A 123 -4.14 7.62 -14.20
CA THR A 123 -2.69 7.78 -14.04
C THR A 123 -2.36 8.82 -12.98
N TYR A 124 -1.20 8.63 -12.34
CA TYR A 124 -0.64 9.58 -11.38
C TYR A 124 0.87 9.71 -11.61
N ASP A 125 1.40 10.94 -11.57
CA ASP A 125 2.82 11.20 -11.80
C ASP A 125 3.64 10.75 -10.58
N PHE A 126 4.54 9.78 -10.79
CA PHE A 126 5.35 9.22 -9.74
C PHE A 126 6.62 8.58 -10.31
N LYS A 127 7.76 8.84 -9.68
CA LYS A 127 9.05 8.32 -10.14
C LYS A 127 9.42 7.04 -9.41
N VAL A 128 9.75 5.99 -10.15
CA VAL A 128 10.43 4.82 -9.60
C VAL A 128 11.94 5.12 -9.63
N LEU A 129 12.55 5.12 -8.45
CA LEU A 129 13.98 5.36 -8.30
C LEU A 129 14.69 4.00 -8.28
N VAL A 130 15.58 3.81 -9.23
CA VAL A 130 16.44 2.61 -9.27
C VAL A 130 17.65 2.89 -8.39
N PRO A 131 17.99 1.98 -7.45
CA PRO A 131 19.23 2.11 -6.68
C PRO A 131 20.45 2.14 -7.60
N GLY A 132 21.49 2.84 -7.21
CA GLY A 132 22.76 2.81 -7.94
C GLY A 132 23.35 1.39 -7.97
N PRO A 133 24.23 1.08 -8.95
CA PRO A 133 24.82 -0.23 -9.07
C PRO A 133 25.62 -0.60 -7.82
N THR A 134 25.42 -1.82 -7.34
CA THR A 134 26.12 -2.37 -6.19
C THR A 134 26.99 -3.53 -6.63
N ILE A 135 28.29 -3.45 -6.33
CA ILE A 135 29.23 -4.54 -6.56
C ILE A 135 29.29 -5.42 -5.31
N ILE A 136 29.04 -6.70 -5.45
CA ILE A 136 29.06 -7.68 -4.35
C ILE A 136 30.39 -8.45 -4.35
N SER A 137 30.85 -8.88 -5.53
CA SER A 137 32.11 -9.61 -5.67
C SER A 137 32.66 -9.53 -7.09
N MET A 138 33.92 -9.91 -7.23
CA MET A 138 34.63 -10.05 -8.51
C MET A 138 35.18 -11.47 -8.62
N ASN A 139 35.31 -11.94 -9.84
CA ASN A 139 35.84 -13.26 -10.12
C ASN A 139 37.31 -13.41 -9.66
N ASN A 140 38.13 -12.39 -9.94
CA ASN A 140 39.52 -12.30 -9.52
C ASN A 140 39.84 -10.86 -9.11
N GLU A 141 40.63 -10.68 -8.04
CA GLU A 141 41.14 -9.35 -7.66
C GLU A 141 42.28 -8.87 -8.58
N TRP A 142 42.91 -9.80 -9.27
CA TRP A 142 43.97 -9.52 -10.21
C TRP A 142 43.80 -10.35 -11.50
N ALA A 143 43.95 -9.71 -12.64
CA ALA A 143 43.93 -10.34 -13.96
C ALA A 143 44.99 -9.74 -14.88
N PRO A 144 45.62 -10.56 -15.74
CA PRO A 144 46.50 -10.07 -16.77
C PRO A 144 45.82 -9.12 -17.75
N ALA A 145 46.59 -8.26 -18.40
CA ALA A 145 46.02 -7.34 -19.38
C ALA A 145 45.38 -8.16 -20.56
N GLY A 146 44.12 -7.85 -20.84
CA GLY A 146 43.33 -8.52 -21.90
C GLY A 146 42.44 -9.65 -21.41
N ASP A 147 42.50 -10.04 -20.13
CA ASP A 147 41.56 -10.99 -19.54
C ASP A 147 40.20 -10.35 -19.23
N VAL A 148 39.15 -11.17 -19.34
CA VAL A 148 37.79 -10.75 -18.99
C VAL A 148 37.59 -10.91 -17.49
N GLN A 149 37.20 -9.83 -16.83
CA GLN A 149 36.78 -9.82 -15.43
C GLN A 149 35.26 -9.87 -15.34
N THR A 150 34.75 -10.77 -14.49
CA THR A 150 33.34 -10.84 -14.17
C THR A 150 33.07 -10.18 -12.83
N ILE A 151 32.22 -9.20 -12.84
CA ILE A 151 31.76 -8.48 -11.65
C ILE A 151 30.35 -8.96 -11.33
N TYR A 152 30.11 -9.35 -10.08
CA TYR A 152 28.79 -9.75 -9.58
C TYR A 152 28.21 -8.61 -8.76
N GLY A 153 26.98 -8.27 -9.04
CA GLY A 153 26.29 -7.18 -8.34
C GLY A 153 24.83 -7.06 -8.77
N SER A 154 24.22 -5.95 -8.36
CA SER A 154 22.82 -5.64 -8.66
C SER A 154 22.71 -4.26 -9.27
N TYR A 155 21.63 -4.04 -10.01
CA TYR A 155 21.26 -2.75 -10.61
C TYR A 155 22.30 -2.21 -11.62
N PHE A 156 22.99 -3.09 -12.35
CA PHE A 156 23.72 -2.69 -13.54
C PHE A 156 22.71 -2.42 -14.65
N ILE A 157 22.62 -1.16 -15.08
CA ILE A 157 21.74 -0.71 -16.15
C ILE A 157 22.62 -0.38 -17.33
N ASP A 158 22.33 -0.95 -18.48
CA ASP A 158 22.94 -0.56 -19.76
C ASP A 158 22.21 0.72 -20.22
N ASP A 159 22.98 1.78 -20.51
CA ASP A 159 22.50 3.04 -21.11
C ASP A 159 22.34 2.91 -22.64
#